data_3eecf17e59fd8c19d8a60093a4c9cc1a
#
_entry.id   3eecf17e59fd8c19d8a60093a4c9cc1a
#
_cell.length_a   1.000
_cell.length_b   1.000
_cell.length_c   1.000
_cell.angle_alpha   90.00
_cell.angle_beta   90.00
_cell.angle_gamma   90.00
#
_symmetry.space_group_name_H-M   'P 1'
#
loop_
_entity.id
_entity.type
_entity.pdbx_description
1 polymer ?
#
loop_
_entity_poly.entity_id
_entity_poly.type
_entity_poly.pdbx_seq_one_letter_code
_entity_poly.pdbx_strand_id
1 'polypeptide(L)'
;MMRKISGITEIILEKQSAKGEKMRKRILSLTLSFAVLLSSMSMSAVSVSSANVEETAGTQLQTILLDNDGKNLWVTESWGGANIIPNTIWTTSDLYDYFYNGSLSFEVQSSGQTSFPFRIGITSHSHNEDVTVNWTDLEKYQNAVTASPEWTSYTLPLYDLAEIISEKGFDKHNVWKISVGAVPSGESASFRNMKISSDDEERQYPFIKVNQVGYTCEGEKNAKVSCFAKFGSLSGKRYEVVNKDSGKVAYSNMLSDAVADETISGESVYEINFDAVIDEGTYFIRIPNADLNTSALTPRDKEEDLKTDTIVSVPFEIGDDVYDEMLSDMSKYYYYQRQGIDLEEKYAGEFARKNLHPNDVSVRRWSDRDNPNAETFDVSQGWYDAGDYGKYVSPAATSVENLLLAYELFPQEFRKLDPNILETDKTSDRYSDSPAILSEIKWELDMLLKLEHPDKDGSFYVAANYKDGTIYIEDTLYST
;
A
#
# COMPACT_ATOMS: atom_id res chain seq x y z
N MET A 1 -30.18 -16.63 -1.32
CA MET A 1 -28.74 -16.60 -1.21
C MET A 1 -28.19 -17.86 -0.52
N MET A 2 -28.55 -18.18 0.72
CA MET A 2 -28.08 -19.39 1.44
C MET A 2 -28.33 -20.73 0.70
N ARG A 3 -29.46 -20.89 -0.05
CA ARG A 3 -29.71 -22.11 -0.85
C ARG A 3 -28.81 -22.28 -2.08
N LYS A 4 -28.22 -21.21 -2.62
CA LYS A 4 -27.21 -21.29 -3.70
C LYS A 4 -25.82 -21.68 -3.18
N ILE A 5 -25.47 -21.26 -1.97
CA ILE A 5 -24.21 -21.63 -1.33
C ILE A 5 -24.19 -23.10 -1.00
N SER A 6 -25.28 -23.68 -0.48
CA SER A 6 -25.42 -25.11 -0.22
C SER A 6 -25.22 -25.98 -1.48
N GLY A 7 -25.72 -25.52 -2.64
CA GLY A 7 -25.57 -26.25 -3.90
C GLY A 7 -24.14 -26.24 -4.46
N ILE A 8 -23.37 -25.17 -4.18
CA ILE A 8 -21.98 -25.08 -4.59
C ILE A 8 -21.09 -25.97 -3.69
N THR A 9 -21.43 -26.04 -2.41
CA THR A 9 -20.72 -26.90 -1.43
C THR A 9 -20.85 -28.39 -1.79
N GLU A 10 -22.04 -28.84 -2.20
CA GLU A 10 -22.24 -30.24 -2.64
C GLU A 10 -21.44 -30.59 -3.90
N ILE A 11 -21.37 -29.70 -4.88
CA ILE A 11 -20.59 -29.91 -6.13
C ILE A 11 -19.08 -29.95 -5.86
N ILE A 12 -18.62 -29.19 -4.85
CA ILE A 12 -17.20 -29.15 -4.46
C ILE A 12 -16.84 -30.42 -3.69
N LEU A 13 -17.71 -30.91 -2.82
CA LEU A 13 -17.47 -32.10 -2.00
C LEU A 13 -17.45 -33.41 -2.84
N GLU A 14 -18.31 -33.54 -3.84
CA GLU A 14 -18.31 -34.75 -4.74
C GLU A 14 -17.05 -34.84 -5.62
N LYS A 15 -16.43 -33.72 -5.99
CA LYS A 15 -15.18 -33.70 -6.76
C LYS A 15 -13.91 -33.83 -5.89
N GLN A 16 -14.05 -33.82 -4.57
CA GLN A 16 -12.92 -33.84 -3.64
C GLN A 16 -12.36 -35.22 -3.30
N SER A 17 -13.05 -36.32 -3.67
CA SER A 17 -12.64 -37.66 -3.21
C SER A 17 -11.42 -38.27 -3.89
N ALA A 18 -10.95 -37.74 -5.02
CA ALA A 18 -9.83 -38.31 -5.77
C ALA A 18 -8.69 -37.34 -6.17
N LYS A 19 -8.82 -36.02 -5.96
CA LYS A 19 -7.80 -35.01 -6.30
C LYS A 19 -7.63 -33.92 -5.21
N GLY A 20 -8.09 -34.18 -4.01
CA GLY A 20 -8.44 -33.16 -3.01
C GLY A 20 -7.27 -32.33 -2.50
N GLU A 21 -6.12 -32.90 -2.26
CA GLU A 21 -5.04 -32.22 -1.55
C GLU A 21 -4.25 -31.23 -2.43
N LYS A 22 -3.92 -31.64 -3.63
CA LYS A 22 -3.18 -30.82 -4.59
C LYS A 22 -4.00 -29.61 -5.08
N MET A 23 -5.33 -29.74 -5.11
CA MET A 23 -6.24 -28.66 -5.50
C MET A 23 -6.49 -27.67 -4.36
N ARG A 24 -6.47 -28.12 -3.09
CA ARG A 24 -6.56 -27.25 -1.91
C ARG A 24 -5.39 -26.26 -1.84
N LYS A 25 -4.16 -26.75 -2.05
CA LYS A 25 -2.95 -25.90 -2.04
C LYS A 25 -2.93 -24.87 -3.19
N ARG A 26 -3.42 -25.26 -4.38
CA ARG A 26 -3.58 -24.34 -5.54
C ARG A 26 -4.65 -23.26 -5.31
N ILE A 27 -5.74 -23.58 -4.64
CA ILE A 27 -6.81 -22.63 -4.35
C ILE A 27 -6.36 -21.63 -3.28
N LEU A 28 -5.60 -22.06 -2.27
CA LEU A 28 -5.04 -21.15 -1.25
C LEU A 28 -4.12 -20.09 -1.88
N SER A 29 -3.25 -20.50 -2.79
CA SER A 29 -2.38 -19.56 -3.54
C SER A 29 -3.18 -18.59 -4.42
N LEU A 30 -4.25 -19.06 -5.06
CA LEU A 30 -5.11 -18.24 -5.92
C LEU A 30 -6.01 -17.29 -5.13
N THR A 31 -6.55 -17.70 -3.97
CA THR A 31 -7.43 -16.84 -3.15
C THR A 31 -6.67 -15.77 -2.39
N LEU A 32 -5.46 -16.03 -1.89
CA LEU A 32 -4.62 -14.97 -1.33
C LEU A 32 -4.21 -13.93 -2.39
N SER A 33 -3.85 -14.37 -3.60
CA SER A 33 -3.56 -13.45 -4.70
C SER A 33 -4.79 -12.65 -5.15
N PHE A 34 -6.00 -13.22 -5.04
CA PHE A 34 -7.24 -12.56 -5.41
C PHE A 34 -7.73 -11.57 -4.34
N ALA A 35 -7.52 -11.83 -3.05
CA ALA A 35 -7.87 -10.92 -1.96
C ALA A 35 -7.02 -9.64 -2.01
N VAL A 36 -5.74 -9.75 -2.34
CA VAL A 36 -4.85 -8.60 -2.54
C VAL A 36 -5.21 -7.82 -3.82
N LEU A 37 -5.70 -8.48 -4.87
CA LEU A 37 -6.12 -7.84 -6.12
C LEU A 37 -7.50 -7.14 -6.00
N LEU A 38 -8.42 -7.64 -5.19
CA LEU A 38 -9.76 -7.04 -5.03
C LEU A 38 -9.76 -5.79 -4.16
N SER A 39 -8.83 -5.65 -3.20
CA SER A 39 -8.66 -4.40 -2.46
C SER A 39 -8.10 -3.25 -3.32
N SER A 40 -7.50 -3.57 -4.46
CA SER A 40 -6.97 -2.57 -5.41
C SER A 40 -7.92 -2.21 -6.56
N MET A 41 -9.07 -2.89 -6.70
CA MET A 41 -9.97 -2.72 -7.86
C MET A 41 -11.19 -1.83 -7.64
N SER A 42 -11.41 -1.26 -6.47
CA SER A 42 -12.55 -0.35 -6.23
C SER A 42 -12.23 1.14 -6.36
N MET A 43 -11.04 1.51 -6.79
CA MET A 43 -10.76 2.88 -7.20
C MET A 43 -10.99 3.01 -8.71
N SER A 44 -12.16 3.53 -9.08
CA SER A 44 -12.42 4.00 -10.44
C SER A 44 -11.31 4.94 -10.85
N ALA A 45 -10.52 4.52 -11.84
CA ALA A 45 -9.57 5.41 -12.49
C ALA A 45 -10.36 6.56 -13.12
N VAL A 46 -10.44 7.67 -12.43
CA VAL A 46 -10.77 8.94 -13.07
C VAL A 46 -9.52 9.31 -13.86
N SER A 47 -9.55 9.05 -15.16
CA SER A 47 -8.59 9.61 -16.08
C SER A 47 -8.79 11.12 -16.09
N VAL A 48 -7.99 11.83 -15.32
CA VAL A 48 -7.89 13.28 -15.45
C VAL A 48 -6.95 13.53 -16.62
N SER A 49 -7.54 13.88 -17.78
CA SER A 49 -6.78 14.45 -18.88
C SER A 49 -6.01 15.66 -18.36
N SER A 50 -4.79 15.86 -18.88
CA SER A 50 -4.00 17.07 -18.65
C SER A 50 -4.89 18.31 -18.82
N ALA A 51 -5.42 18.81 -17.69
CA ALA A 51 -6.16 20.05 -17.70
C ALA A 51 -5.15 21.17 -17.59
N ASN A 52 -5.04 21.95 -18.66
CA ASN A 52 -4.57 23.34 -18.52
C ASN A 52 -5.48 23.99 -17.49
N VAL A 53 -4.93 24.36 -16.34
CA VAL A 53 -5.65 25.14 -15.34
C VAL A 53 -5.81 26.55 -15.94
N GLU A 54 -6.99 26.82 -16.49
CA GLU A 54 -7.38 28.20 -16.83
C GLU A 54 -7.58 29.00 -15.54
N GLU A 55 -7.01 30.20 -15.53
CA GLU A 55 -7.17 31.20 -14.47
C GLU A 55 -8.65 31.45 -14.17
N THR A 56 -9.10 31.09 -13.00
CA THR A 56 -10.33 31.66 -12.44
C THR A 56 -9.95 32.82 -11.50
N ALA A 57 -10.31 34.01 -11.94
CA ALA A 57 -10.12 35.24 -11.18
C ALA A 57 -10.89 35.19 -9.84
N GLY A 58 -10.19 35.35 -8.74
CA GLY A 58 -10.83 35.59 -7.44
C GLY A 58 -10.10 35.12 -6.19
N THR A 59 -9.18 34.18 -6.30
CA THR A 59 -8.28 33.76 -5.21
C THR A 59 -6.86 33.93 -5.72
N GLN A 60 -5.97 34.56 -4.93
CA GLN A 60 -4.55 34.64 -5.29
C GLN A 60 -3.94 33.25 -5.17
N LEU A 61 -4.22 32.41 -6.11
CA LEU A 61 -3.60 31.12 -6.29
C LEU A 61 -2.20 31.33 -6.86
N GLN A 62 -1.22 30.82 -6.16
CA GLN A 62 0.09 30.59 -6.73
C GLN A 62 -0.09 29.61 -7.88
N THR A 63 -0.01 30.10 -9.12
CA THR A 63 -0.11 29.20 -10.28
C THR A 63 1.19 28.40 -10.34
N ILE A 64 1.14 27.16 -9.94
CA ILE A 64 2.24 26.23 -10.08
C ILE A 64 1.98 25.42 -11.37
N LEU A 65 2.71 25.77 -12.41
CA LEU A 65 2.72 25.02 -13.65
C LEU A 65 3.78 23.94 -13.52
N LEU A 66 3.35 22.70 -13.50
CA LEU A 66 4.21 21.55 -13.39
C LEU A 66 4.19 20.79 -14.69
N ASP A 67 5.30 20.87 -15.43
CA ASP A 67 5.58 19.96 -16.52
C ASP A 67 6.41 18.82 -15.94
N ASN A 68 5.82 17.65 -15.86
CA ASN A 68 6.42 16.48 -15.24
C ASN A 68 6.35 15.26 -16.15
N ASP A 69 6.81 15.38 -17.39
CA ASP A 69 6.93 14.26 -18.34
C ASP A 69 5.68 13.32 -18.37
N GLY A 70 4.48 13.90 -18.25
CA GLY A 70 3.22 13.18 -18.28
C GLY A 70 2.80 12.54 -16.94
N LYS A 71 3.52 12.76 -15.83
CA LYS A 71 3.09 12.32 -14.52
C LYS A 71 2.13 13.33 -13.89
N ASN A 72 1.05 12.84 -13.29
CA ASN A 72 0.09 13.70 -12.59
C ASN A 72 0.70 14.22 -11.30
N LEU A 73 0.72 15.55 -11.16
CA LEU A 73 1.08 16.21 -9.91
C LEU A 73 -0.17 16.80 -9.28
N TRP A 74 -0.31 16.57 -7.98
CA TRP A 74 -1.35 17.21 -7.18
C TRP A 74 -0.77 18.42 -6.47
N VAL A 75 -1.46 19.54 -6.57
CA VAL A 75 -1.11 20.76 -5.88
C VAL A 75 -2.22 21.09 -4.90
N THR A 76 -1.89 21.20 -3.63
CA THR A 76 -2.82 21.62 -2.59
C THR A 76 -2.35 22.93 -1.98
N GLU A 77 -3.27 23.84 -1.72
CA GLU A 77 -2.96 25.07 -1.01
C GLU A 77 -2.56 24.78 0.44
N SER A 78 -1.56 25.52 0.91
CA SER A 78 -1.18 25.53 2.30
C SER A 78 -0.93 26.98 2.74
N TRP A 79 -0.91 27.24 4.04
CA TRP A 79 -0.73 28.57 4.60
C TRP A 79 0.53 29.27 4.06
N GLY A 80 0.33 30.22 3.14
CA GLY A 80 1.40 30.98 2.49
C GLY A 80 2.27 30.17 1.53
N GLY A 81 1.76 29.05 0.99
CA GLY A 81 2.50 28.19 0.10
C GLY A 81 1.63 27.12 -0.57
N ALA A 82 2.28 26.16 -1.20
CA ALA A 82 1.65 25.04 -1.86
C ALA A 82 2.40 23.74 -1.57
N ASN A 83 1.69 22.62 -1.60
CA ASN A 83 2.27 21.29 -1.55
C ASN A 83 2.18 20.65 -2.93
N ILE A 84 3.27 20.09 -3.40
CA ILE A 84 3.38 19.43 -4.69
C ILE A 84 3.59 17.95 -4.43
N ILE A 85 2.67 17.13 -4.87
CA ILE A 85 2.66 15.71 -4.59
C ILE A 85 3.07 14.97 -5.86
N PRO A 86 4.23 14.30 -5.90
CA PRO A 86 4.79 13.69 -7.11
C PRO A 86 3.98 12.53 -7.67
N ASN A 87 3.19 11.87 -6.84
CA ASN A 87 2.40 10.70 -7.20
C ASN A 87 0.91 10.95 -7.01
N THR A 88 0.16 9.93 -6.66
CA THR A 88 -1.24 10.06 -6.31
C THR A 88 -1.38 10.61 -4.87
N ILE A 89 -2.52 11.23 -4.58
CA ILE A 89 -2.89 11.60 -3.20
C ILE A 89 -2.71 10.38 -2.28
N TRP A 90 -2.12 10.60 -1.10
CA TRP A 90 -1.91 9.60 -0.05
C TRP A 90 -0.87 8.52 -0.36
N THR A 91 -0.05 8.68 -1.39
CA THR A 91 1.08 7.78 -1.65
C THR A 91 2.40 8.48 -1.42
N THR A 92 3.34 7.74 -0.88
CA THR A 92 4.73 8.16 -0.74
C THR A 92 5.58 7.65 -1.89
N SER A 93 6.68 8.33 -2.16
CA SER A 93 7.71 7.90 -3.11
C SER A 93 8.97 7.53 -2.34
N ASP A 94 9.58 6.42 -2.70
CA ASP A 94 10.91 6.08 -2.23
C ASP A 94 11.93 6.93 -3.00
N LEU A 95 12.51 7.90 -2.32
CA LEU A 95 13.55 8.77 -2.86
C LEU A 95 14.92 8.47 -2.24
N TYR A 96 15.06 7.36 -1.48
CA TYR A 96 16.30 7.03 -0.79
C TYR A 96 17.52 7.18 -1.71
N ASP A 97 17.38 6.71 -2.90
CA ASP A 97 18.42 6.66 -3.90
C ASP A 97 18.80 8.03 -4.45
N TYR A 98 17.82 8.93 -4.58
CA TYR A 98 18.07 10.28 -5.05
C TYR A 98 18.85 11.14 -4.05
N PHE A 99 18.94 10.73 -2.77
CA PHE A 99 19.71 11.46 -1.76
C PHE A 99 21.22 11.35 -1.91
N TYR A 100 21.71 10.51 -2.79
CA TYR A 100 23.15 10.46 -3.12
C TYR A 100 23.52 11.48 -4.19
N ASN A 101 22.87 11.41 -5.35
CA ASN A 101 23.24 12.25 -6.50
C ASN A 101 22.04 12.91 -7.17
N GLY A 102 20.86 12.83 -6.54
CA GLY A 102 19.65 13.44 -7.06
C GLY A 102 19.54 14.92 -6.75
N SER A 103 18.75 15.62 -7.55
CA SER A 103 18.47 17.03 -7.41
C SER A 103 16.99 17.33 -7.68
N LEU A 104 16.44 18.29 -6.96
CA LEU A 104 15.20 18.97 -7.31
C LEU A 104 15.53 20.11 -8.26
N SER A 105 15.03 20.06 -9.49
CA SER A 105 15.16 21.12 -10.48
C SER A 105 13.81 21.77 -10.74
N PHE A 106 13.78 23.07 -10.92
CA PHE A 106 12.58 23.83 -11.27
C PHE A 106 12.95 25.20 -11.82
N GLU A 107 11.99 25.81 -12.50
CA GLU A 107 12.04 27.22 -12.84
C GLU A 107 10.94 27.96 -12.07
N VAL A 108 11.24 29.18 -11.62
CA VAL A 108 10.33 30.01 -10.85
C VAL A 108 10.31 31.45 -11.36
N GLN A 109 9.16 32.09 -11.34
CA GLN A 109 8.95 33.48 -11.71
C GLN A 109 8.00 34.14 -10.71
N SER A 110 8.27 35.38 -10.30
CA SER A 110 7.30 36.18 -9.56
C SER A 110 6.27 36.80 -10.51
N SER A 111 5.02 36.89 -10.07
CA SER A 111 3.98 37.58 -10.83
C SER A 111 4.09 39.09 -10.79
N GLY A 112 4.86 39.65 -9.84
CA GLY A 112 5.08 41.07 -9.64
C GLY A 112 6.35 41.57 -10.31
N GLN A 113 6.67 42.86 -10.03
CA GLN A 113 7.90 43.48 -10.49
C GLN A 113 9.06 43.37 -9.50
N THR A 114 8.82 42.74 -8.36
CA THR A 114 9.79 42.61 -7.27
C THR A 114 10.26 41.14 -7.16
N SER A 115 11.53 40.99 -6.77
CA SER A 115 12.07 39.68 -6.40
C SER A 115 11.88 39.45 -4.91
N PHE A 116 11.54 38.22 -4.52
CA PHE A 116 11.40 37.86 -3.11
C PHE A 116 11.92 36.46 -2.84
N PRO A 117 12.50 36.18 -1.66
CA PRO A 117 12.83 34.84 -1.24
C PRO A 117 11.55 34.05 -0.88
N PHE A 118 11.59 32.74 -1.06
CA PHE A 118 10.53 31.84 -0.65
C PHE A 118 11.15 30.57 -0.04
N ARG A 119 10.34 29.81 0.70
CA ARG A 119 10.79 28.54 1.29
C ARG A 119 10.49 27.39 0.35
N ILE A 120 11.46 26.47 0.19
CA ILE A 120 11.28 25.23 -0.54
C ILE A 120 11.89 24.06 0.24
N GLY A 121 11.13 22.96 0.32
CA GLY A 121 11.52 21.77 1.05
C GLY A 121 10.82 20.52 0.55
N ILE A 122 11.13 19.41 1.19
CA ILE A 122 10.47 18.13 0.98
C ILE A 122 9.96 17.61 2.33
N THR A 123 8.91 16.80 2.26
CA THR A 123 8.26 16.24 3.45
C THR A 123 8.15 14.73 3.31
N SER A 124 8.60 14.01 4.32
CA SER A 124 8.31 12.59 4.51
C SER A 124 7.09 12.41 5.40
N HIS A 125 6.40 11.28 5.21
CA HIS A 125 5.29 10.86 6.05
C HIS A 125 5.52 9.44 6.53
N SER A 126 5.81 9.27 7.80
CA SER A 126 5.94 7.96 8.41
C SER A 126 5.39 7.99 9.84
N HIS A 127 4.82 6.88 10.32
CA HIS A 127 4.26 6.76 11.66
C HIS A 127 3.21 7.86 11.99
N ASN A 128 2.40 8.25 11.01
CA ASN A 128 1.41 9.34 11.10
C ASN A 128 1.99 10.72 11.42
N GLU A 129 3.26 10.94 11.15
CA GLU A 129 3.93 12.22 11.34
C GLU A 129 4.56 12.74 10.05
N ASP A 130 4.41 14.04 9.82
CA ASP A 130 5.07 14.75 8.73
C ASP A 130 6.38 15.36 9.23
N VAL A 131 7.47 14.99 8.57
CA VAL A 131 8.78 15.63 8.80
C VAL A 131 9.18 16.43 7.56
N THR A 132 9.27 17.74 7.70
CA THR A 132 9.68 18.63 6.61
C THR A 132 11.11 19.11 6.81
N VAL A 133 11.90 19.02 5.74
CA VAL A 133 13.25 19.61 5.65
C VAL A 133 13.29 20.58 4.47
N ASN A 134 13.87 21.74 4.66
CA ASN A 134 13.91 22.78 3.64
C ASN A 134 15.36 23.09 3.25
N TRP A 135 15.64 23.21 1.95
CA TRP A 135 16.93 23.74 1.47
C TRP A 135 17.18 25.14 2.01
N THR A 136 16.14 25.95 2.10
CA THR A 136 16.24 27.34 2.58
C THR A 136 16.52 27.48 4.08
N ASP A 137 16.53 26.38 4.85
CA ASP A 137 17.05 26.37 6.22
C ASP A 137 18.60 26.31 6.24
N LEU A 138 19.24 25.94 5.12
CA LEU A 138 20.68 25.94 4.96
C LEU A 138 21.20 27.35 4.60
N GLU A 139 22.25 27.79 5.23
CA GLU A 139 22.84 29.13 5.04
C GLU A 139 23.06 29.49 3.56
N LYS A 140 23.56 28.53 2.77
CA LYS A 140 23.84 28.71 1.34
C LYS A 140 22.60 28.95 0.46
N TYR A 141 21.39 28.59 0.93
CA TYR A 141 20.15 28.75 0.19
C TYR A 141 19.19 29.78 0.81
N GLN A 142 19.41 30.22 2.03
CA GLN A 142 18.48 31.01 2.83
C GLN A 142 17.94 32.28 2.11
N ASN A 143 18.80 32.96 1.33
CA ASN A 143 18.40 34.12 0.53
C ASN A 143 18.78 33.96 -0.95
N ALA A 144 19.28 32.78 -1.35
CA ALA A 144 19.73 32.53 -2.71
C ALA A 144 18.60 32.00 -3.60
N VAL A 145 17.58 31.37 -2.99
CA VAL A 145 16.40 30.87 -3.72
C VAL A 145 15.32 31.94 -3.70
N THR A 146 15.13 32.61 -4.84
CA THR A 146 14.22 33.75 -4.97
C THR A 146 13.36 33.61 -6.22
N ALA A 147 12.11 34.06 -6.14
CA ALA A 147 11.29 34.31 -7.33
C ALA A 147 11.61 35.73 -7.83
N SER A 148 11.91 35.88 -9.10
CA SER A 148 12.17 37.16 -9.77
C SER A 148 11.19 37.38 -10.92
N PRO A 149 11.04 38.62 -11.44
CA PRO A 149 10.18 38.89 -12.61
C PRO A 149 10.54 38.08 -13.87
N GLU A 150 11.80 37.67 -13.96
CA GLU A 150 12.27 36.78 -15.01
C GLU A 150 12.28 35.31 -14.52
N TRP A 151 12.04 34.36 -15.41
CA TRP A 151 12.17 32.95 -15.08
C TRP A 151 13.61 32.62 -14.62
N THR A 152 13.73 32.12 -13.42
CA THR A 152 15.00 31.74 -12.81
C THR A 152 15.01 30.23 -12.56
N SER A 153 16.06 29.56 -13.05
CA SER A 153 16.24 28.12 -12.87
C SER A 153 17.02 27.82 -11.61
N TYR A 154 16.57 26.80 -10.88
CA TYR A 154 17.27 26.25 -9.72
C TYR A 154 17.48 24.76 -9.88
N THR A 155 18.61 24.29 -9.36
CA THR A 155 18.90 22.87 -9.16
C THR A 155 19.41 22.73 -7.72
N LEU A 156 18.66 22.05 -6.89
CA LEU A 156 18.91 21.89 -5.47
C LEU A 156 19.26 20.44 -5.17
N PRO A 157 20.55 20.10 -4.92
CA PRO A 157 20.95 18.73 -4.60
C PRO A 157 20.24 18.19 -3.35
N LEU A 158 19.72 16.97 -3.40
CA LEU A 158 19.12 16.33 -2.23
C LEU A 158 20.17 15.99 -1.17
N TYR A 159 21.40 15.71 -1.59
CA TYR A 159 22.53 15.45 -0.70
C TYR A 159 22.76 16.59 0.29
N ASP A 160 22.50 17.83 -0.10
CA ASP A 160 22.66 18.99 0.76
C ASP A 160 21.78 18.97 2.01
N LEU A 161 20.70 18.20 1.99
CA LEU A 161 19.79 18.02 3.12
C LEU A 161 20.25 16.94 4.12
N ALA A 162 21.35 16.23 3.84
CA ALA A 162 21.77 15.05 4.60
C ALA A 162 21.90 15.29 6.12
N GLU A 163 22.48 16.43 6.51
CA GLU A 163 22.66 16.79 7.91
C GLU A 163 21.32 17.03 8.61
N ILE A 164 20.46 17.86 8.01
CA ILE A 164 19.11 18.19 8.57
C ILE A 164 18.23 16.93 8.64
N ILE A 165 18.33 16.06 7.66
CA ILE A 165 17.58 14.79 7.61
C ILE A 165 17.96 13.90 8.77
N SER A 166 19.25 13.76 9.06
CA SER A 166 19.74 12.95 10.17
C SER A 166 19.25 13.47 11.53
N GLU A 167 19.18 14.79 11.68
CA GLU A 167 18.75 15.42 12.92
C GLU A 167 17.24 15.34 13.15
N LYS A 168 16.44 15.43 12.09
CA LYS A 168 14.96 15.53 12.19
C LYS A 168 14.24 14.19 12.07
N GLY A 169 14.93 13.07 11.81
CA GLY A 169 14.26 11.78 11.63
C GLY A 169 13.45 11.68 10.33
N PHE A 170 13.88 12.37 9.29
CA PHE A 170 13.21 12.33 7.98
C PHE A 170 13.36 10.96 7.34
N ASP A 171 12.26 10.40 6.86
CA ASP A 171 12.23 9.10 6.21
C ASP A 171 12.33 9.23 4.68
N LYS A 172 13.49 8.86 4.14
CA LYS A 172 13.79 8.95 2.70
C LYS A 172 12.97 7.97 1.85
N HIS A 173 12.47 6.89 2.46
CA HIS A 173 11.65 5.88 1.78
C HIS A 173 10.19 6.30 1.65
N ASN A 174 9.76 7.29 2.42
CA ASN A 174 8.36 7.71 2.51
C ASN A 174 8.18 9.21 2.24
N VAL A 175 8.74 9.71 1.17
CA VAL A 175 8.60 11.13 0.76
C VAL A 175 7.30 11.32 0.00
N TRP A 176 6.46 12.23 0.43
CA TRP A 176 5.14 12.39 -0.17
C TRP A 176 4.87 13.74 -0.84
N LYS A 177 5.59 14.81 -0.45
CA LYS A 177 5.35 16.13 -1.07
C LYS A 177 6.59 17.02 -1.11
N ILE A 178 6.61 17.91 -2.08
CA ILE A 178 7.47 19.08 -2.13
C ILE A 178 6.66 20.25 -1.56
N SER A 179 7.21 20.98 -0.62
CA SER A 179 6.54 22.10 0.07
C SER A 179 7.17 23.41 -0.36
N VAL A 180 6.33 24.34 -0.81
CA VAL A 180 6.69 25.74 -1.09
C VAL A 180 5.97 26.60 -0.06
N GLY A 181 6.65 27.57 0.51
CA GLY A 181 6.06 28.45 1.54
C GLY A 181 6.77 29.78 1.68
N ALA A 182 6.32 30.57 2.65
CA ALA A 182 6.85 31.88 2.97
C ALA A 182 6.84 32.88 1.79
N VAL A 183 5.90 32.72 0.85
CA VAL A 183 5.65 33.73 -0.17
C VAL A 183 5.04 34.96 0.50
N PRO A 184 5.60 36.17 0.30
CA PRO A 184 5.11 37.38 0.95
C PRO A 184 3.64 37.66 0.60
N SER A 185 2.91 38.25 1.56
CA SER A 185 1.51 38.62 1.35
C SER A 185 1.36 39.61 0.20
N GLY A 186 0.48 39.26 -0.75
CA GLY A 186 0.25 40.07 -1.97
C GLY A 186 1.17 39.71 -3.13
N GLU A 187 2.14 38.85 -2.93
CA GLU A 187 2.99 38.33 -4.00
C GLU A 187 2.56 36.90 -4.38
N SER A 188 2.92 36.50 -5.59
CA SER A 188 2.72 35.13 -6.07
C SER A 188 3.91 34.66 -6.89
N ALA A 189 4.12 33.37 -6.95
CA ALA A 189 5.17 32.72 -7.73
C ALA A 189 4.59 31.65 -8.63
N SER A 190 5.06 31.60 -9.86
CA SER A 190 4.76 30.52 -10.80
C SER A 190 5.96 29.59 -10.91
N PHE A 191 5.70 28.29 -10.97
CA PHE A 191 6.71 27.24 -11.13
C PHE A 191 6.47 26.45 -12.41
N ARG A 192 7.54 26.03 -13.06
CA ARG A 192 7.47 25.10 -14.20
C ARG A 192 8.70 24.20 -14.24
N ASN A 193 8.67 23.18 -15.08
CA ASN A 193 9.78 22.22 -15.26
C ASN A 193 10.28 21.63 -13.93
N MET A 194 9.38 21.43 -12.96
CA MET A 194 9.74 20.88 -11.67
C MET A 194 9.91 19.37 -11.77
N LYS A 195 11.09 18.88 -11.39
CA LYS A 195 11.39 17.45 -11.38
C LYS A 195 12.42 17.10 -10.32
N ILE A 196 12.33 15.88 -9.81
CA ILE A 196 13.42 15.24 -9.09
C ILE A 196 14.11 14.30 -10.07
N SER A 197 15.38 14.47 -10.26
CA SER A 197 16.20 13.64 -11.15
C SER A 197 17.52 13.31 -10.47
N SER A 198 18.09 12.17 -10.82
CA SER A 198 19.45 11.81 -10.45
C SER A 198 20.30 11.73 -11.70
N ASP A 199 21.54 12.15 -11.61
CA ASP A 199 22.53 11.94 -12.66
C ASP A 199 23.01 10.48 -12.69
N ASP A 200 22.75 9.73 -11.63
CA ASP A 200 22.95 8.29 -11.61
C ASP A 200 21.70 7.61 -12.15
N GLU A 201 21.88 6.78 -13.13
CA GLU A 201 20.83 5.87 -13.56
C GLU A 201 20.39 5.01 -12.37
N GLU A 202 19.11 4.67 -12.29
CA GLU A 202 18.59 3.71 -11.32
C GLU A 202 19.47 2.46 -11.30
N ARG A 203 19.54 1.82 -10.14
CA ARG A 203 20.20 0.53 -10.00
C ARG A 203 19.61 -0.44 -11.03
N GLN A 204 20.42 -0.88 -11.96
CA GLN A 204 19.99 -1.71 -13.08
C GLN A 204 20.65 -3.09 -13.09
N TYR A 205 21.52 -3.36 -12.12
CA TYR A 205 22.12 -4.68 -11.98
C TYR A 205 21.06 -5.76 -11.76
N PRO A 206 21.14 -6.89 -12.47
CA PRO A 206 20.16 -7.94 -12.32
C PRO A 206 20.06 -8.46 -10.88
N PHE A 207 18.85 -8.64 -10.39
CA PHE A 207 18.59 -9.25 -9.09
C PHE A 207 17.45 -10.26 -9.17
N ILE A 208 17.51 -11.26 -8.29
CA ILE A 208 16.51 -12.33 -8.25
C ILE A 208 15.37 -11.92 -7.30
N LYS A 209 14.17 -11.87 -7.84
CA LYS A 209 12.93 -11.55 -7.12
C LYS A 209 12.30 -12.85 -6.62
N VAL A 210 12.17 -12.99 -5.32
CA VAL A 210 11.56 -14.13 -4.64
C VAL A 210 10.31 -13.72 -3.88
N ASN A 211 9.46 -14.67 -3.56
CA ASN A 211 8.38 -14.44 -2.61
C ASN A 211 8.97 -14.26 -1.21
N GLN A 212 8.86 -13.04 -0.66
CA GLN A 212 9.44 -12.71 0.65
C GLN A 212 8.67 -13.33 1.83
N VAL A 213 7.40 -13.70 1.65
CA VAL A 213 6.64 -14.45 2.67
C VAL A 213 7.17 -15.88 2.76
N GLY A 214 7.64 -16.45 1.65
CA GLY A 214 8.14 -17.81 1.56
C GLY A 214 7.33 -18.70 0.64
N TYR A 215 7.65 -19.99 0.65
CA TYR A 215 7.04 -21.01 -0.19
C TYR A 215 6.67 -22.23 0.65
N THR A 216 5.55 -22.88 0.33
CA THR A 216 5.19 -24.15 0.97
C THR A 216 6.03 -25.31 0.42
N CYS A 217 6.24 -26.35 1.22
CA CYS A 217 7.11 -27.49 0.86
C CYS A 217 6.71 -28.13 -0.46
N GLU A 218 5.43 -28.39 -0.69
CA GLU A 218 4.93 -29.03 -1.91
C GLU A 218 4.26 -28.06 -2.90
N GLY A 219 4.26 -26.75 -2.63
CA GLY A 219 3.70 -25.72 -3.52
C GLY A 219 4.58 -25.47 -4.74
N GLU A 220 4.01 -24.78 -5.73
CA GLU A 220 4.79 -24.25 -6.86
C GLU A 220 5.74 -23.17 -6.32
N LYS A 221 7.01 -23.26 -6.72
CA LYS A 221 8.08 -22.35 -6.27
C LYS A 221 8.71 -21.70 -7.48
N ASN A 222 8.33 -20.45 -7.70
CA ASN A 222 8.84 -19.65 -8.79
C ASN A 222 9.50 -18.37 -8.26
N ALA A 223 10.67 -18.07 -8.79
CA ALA A 223 11.31 -16.79 -8.68
C ALA A 223 11.54 -16.20 -10.08
N LYS A 224 11.87 -14.94 -10.15
CA LYS A 224 12.18 -14.27 -11.42
C LYS A 224 13.46 -13.48 -11.29
N VAL A 225 14.22 -13.43 -12.38
CA VAL A 225 15.33 -12.52 -12.54
C VAL A 225 15.13 -11.71 -13.82
N SER A 226 15.27 -10.41 -13.72
CA SER A 226 15.25 -9.52 -14.88
C SER A 226 16.64 -9.00 -15.17
N CYS A 227 16.93 -8.77 -16.45
CA CYS A 227 18.21 -8.31 -16.93
C CYS A 227 18.05 -7.34 -18.10
N PHE A 228 18.64 -6.17 -18.00
CA PHE A 228 18.72 -5.26 -19.14
C PHE A 228 19.68 -5.77 -20.20
N ALA A 229 19.37 -5.58 -21.47
CA ALA A 229 20.18 -6.04 -22.60
C ALA A 229 21.63 -5.57 -22.56
N LYS A 230 21.92 -4.40 -21.94
CA LYS A 230 23.27 -3.88 -21.76
C LYS A 230 24.18 -4.77 -20.92
N PHE A 231 23.62 -5.57 -20.01
CA PHE A 231 24.37 -6.52 -19.18
C PHE A 231 24.59 -7.88 -19.87
N GLY A 232 23.84 -8.16 -20.93
CA GLY A 232 23.90 -9.43 -21.65
C GLY A 232 22.66 -10.29 -21.43
N SER A 233 22.77 -11.58 -21.73
CA SER A 233 21.69 -12.55 -21.60
C SER A 233 21.97 -13.54 -20.48
N LEU A 234 20.92 -13.89 -19.73
CA LEU A 234 20.97 -14.94 -18.71
C LEU A 234 20.49 -16.30 -19.24
N SER A 235 20.06 -16.38 -20.53
CA SER A 235 19.67 -17.67 -21.16
C SER A 235 20.80 -18.68 -21.06
N GLY A 236 20.48 -19.90 -20.66
CA GLY A 236 21.45 -20.98 -20.49
C GLY A 236 22.42 -20.80 -19.31
N LYS A 237 22.27 -19.78 -18.48
CA LYS A 237 23.04 -19.69 -17.24
C LYS A 237 22.49 -20.64 -16.18
N ARG A 238 23.40 -21.21 -15.39
CA ARG A 238 23.03 -22.09 -14.29
C ARG A 238 22.56 -21.29 -13.08
N TYR A 239 21.46 -21.69 -12.46
CA TYR A 239 21.09 -21.21 -11.14
C TYR A 239 21.14 -22.33 -10.10
N GLU A 240 21.32 -21.96 -8.85
CA GLU A 240 21.43 -22.86 -7.72
C GLU A 240 20.56 -22.34 -6.57
N VAL A 241 19.75 -23.22 -5.99
CA VAL A 241 19.02 -22.98 -4.74
C VAL A 241 19.88 -23.55 -3.62
N VAL A 242 20.30 -22.70 -2.71
CA VAL A 242 21.27 -23.02 -1.67
C VAL A 242 20.59 -22.94 -0.31
N ASN A 243 20.70 -23.99 0.48
CA ASN A 243 20.29 -23.93 1.89
C ASN A 243 21.28 -23.04 2.66
N LYS A 244 20.76 -22.00 3.29
CA LYS A 244 21.55 -20.94 3.92
C LYS A 244 22.39 -21.45 5.08
N ASP A 245 21.84 -22.35 5.89
CA ASP A 245 22.48 -22.83 7.13
C ASP A 245 23.62 -23.81 6.83
N SER A 246 23.38 -24.73 5.89
CA SER A 246 24.38 -25.75 5.54
C SER A 246 25.34 -25.31 4.43
N GLY A 247 25.01 -24.28 3.67
CA GLY A 247 25.71 -23.84 2.47
C GLY A 247 25.64 -24.84 1.29
N LYS A 248 24.81 -25.88 1.38
CA LYS A 248 24.69 -26.91 0.35
C LYS A 248 23.72 -26.51 -0.73
N VAL A 249 24.05 -26.86 -1.98
CA VAL A 249 23.13 -26.72 -3.12
C VAL A 249 22.05 -27.79 -2.99
N ALA A 250 20.82 -27.36 -2.74
CA ALA A 250 19.65 -28.24 -2.67
C ALA A 250 19.11 -28.58 -4.07
N TYR A 251 19.19 -27.62 -4.98
CA TYR A 251 18.70 -27.78 -6.35
C TYR A 251 19.51 -26.92 -7.33
N SER A 252 19.64 -27.36 -8.56
CA SER A 252 20.19 -26.52 -9.63
C SER A 252 19.59 -26.89 -10.98
N ASN A 253 19.43 -25.88 -11.83
CA ASN A 253 18.97 -26.02 -13.20
C ASN A 253 19.53 -24.88 -14.05
N MET A 254 19.16 -24.87 -15.34
CA MET A 254 19.55 -23.83 -16.28
C MET A 254 18.37 -22.89 -16.54
N LEU A 255 18.64 -21.61 -16.69
CA LEU A 255 17.65 -20.66 -17.16
C LEU A 255 17.32 -20.94 -18.62
N SER A 256 16.05 -20.99 -18.93
CA SER A 256 15.54 -21.02 -20.30
C SER A 256 15.73 -19.68 -20.98
N ASP A 257 15.24 -19.52 -22.20
CA ASP A 257 15.12 -18.21 -22.83
C ASP A 257 14.16 -17.30 -22.02
N ALA A 258 14.28 -16.01 -22.21
CA ALA A 258 13.44 -15.05 -21.54
C ALA A 258 11.94 -15.37 -21.79
N VAL A 259 11.14 -15.35 -20.74
CA VAL A 259 9.68 -15.56 -20.83
C VAL A 259 8.93 -14.30 -21.22
N ALA A 260 9.56 -13.14 -21.03
CA ALA A 260 9.07 -11.84 -21.49
C ALA A 260 10.24 -10.90 -21.77
N ASP A 261 10.10 -10.11 -22.82
CA ASP A 261 10.94 -8.95 -23.12
C ASP A 261 10.07 -7.70 -23.00
N GLU A 262 10.27 -6.98 -21.91
CA GLU A 262 9.46 -5.79 -21.60
C GLU A 262 9.94 -4.59 -22.40
N THR A 263 9.17 -4.17 -23.38
CA THR A 263 9.51 -3.03 -24.23
C THR A 263 9.44 -1.69 -23.49
N ILE A 264 8.71 -1.62 -22.39
CA ILE A 264 8.57 -0.40 -21.56
C ILE A 264 9.76 -0.25 -20.64
N SER A 265 10.12 -1.29 -19.90
CA SER A 265 11.27 -1.28 -18.97
C SER A 265 12.62 -1.54 -19.66
N GLY A 266 12.61 -2.24 -20.80
CA GLY A 266 13.82 -2.68 -21.50
C GLY A 266 14.50 -3.90 -20.86
N GLU A 267 13.79 -4.64 -20.01
CA GLU A 267 14.28 -5.83 -19.32
C GLU A 267 13.83 -7.11 -20.01
N SER A 268 14.73 -8.09 -20.09
CA SER A 268 14.39 -9.48 -20.37
C SER A 268 14.16 -10.23 -19.05
N VAL A 269 13.02 -10.91 -18.91
CA VAL A 269 12.62 -11.62 -17.68
C VAL A 269 12.80 -13.11 -17.85
N TYR A 270 13.50 -13.73 -16.90
CA TYR A 270 13.75 -15.17 -16.85
C TYR A 270 13.07 -15.78 -15.64
N GLU A 271 12.54 -16.98 -15.81
CA GLU A 271 11.85 -17.73 -14.76
C GLU A 271 12.79 -18.75 -14.11
N ILE A 272 12.71 -18.84 -12.79
CA ILE A 272 13.46 -19.77 -11.95
C ILE A 272 12.44 -20.66 -11.25
N ASN A 273 12.33 -21.91 -11.65
CA ASN A 273 11.47 -22.90 -10.99
C ASN A 273 12.32 -23.82 -10.11
N PHE A 274 11.85 -24.05 -8.88
CA PHE A 274 12.51 -24.91 -7.91
C PHE A 274 11.52 -25.75 -7.06
N ASP A 275 10.41 -26.18 -7.69
CA ASP A 275 9.38 -27.04 -7.07
C ASP A 275 9.95 -28.28 -6.39
N ALA A 276 11.10 -28.77 -6.90
CA ALA A 276 11.76 -29.96 -6.37
C ALA A 276 12.41 -29.75 -4.98
N VAL A 277 12.55 -28.52 -4.50
CA VAL A 277 13.03 -28.26 -3.14
C VAL A 277 11.85 -28.33 -2.18
N ILE A 278 11.72 -29.45 -1.48
CA ILE A 278 10.60 -29.74 -0.58
C ILE A 278 10.99 -29.75 0.90
N ASP A 279 12.28 -29.73 1.21
CA ASP A 279 12.75 -29.70 2.58
C ASP A 279 12.55 -28.31 3.19
N GLU A 280 12.09 -28.28 4.43
CA GLU A 280 11.96 -27.03 5.20
C GLU A 280 13.32 -26.37 5.46
N GLY A 281 13.33 -25.05 5.51
CA GLY A 281 14.52 -24.26 5.87
C GLY A 281 14.62 -22.92 5.16
N THR A 282 15.69 -22.21 5.50
CA THR A 282 16.04 -20.93 4.86
C THR A 282 16.91 -21.17 3.63
N TYR A 283 16.55 -20.56 2.53
CA TYR A 283 17.24 -20.71 1.25
C TYR A 283 17.54 -19.36 0.63
N PHE A 284 18.45 -19.35 -0.32
CA PHE A 284 18.64 -18.28 -1.28
C PHE A 284 18.97 -18.86 -2.66
N ILE A 285 18.73 -18.09 -3.70
CA ILE A 285 19.06 -18.46 -5.07
C ILE A 285 20.28 -17.68 -5.51
N ARG A 286 21.19 -18.35 -6.23
CA ARG A 286 22.29 -17.67 -6.89
C ARG A 286 22.46 -18.12 -8.35
N ILE A 287 22.95 -17.21 -9.16
CA ILE A 287 23.39 -17.48 -10.54
C ILE A 287 24.90 -17.22 -10.57
N PRO A 288 25.73 -18.26 -10.39
CA PRO A 288 27.19 -18.11 -10.44
C PRO A 288 27.65 -17.96 -11.89
N ASN A 289 28.76 -17.24 -12.10
CA ASN A 289 29.35 -17.00 -13.41
C ASN A 289 28.30 -16.47 -14.42
N ALA A 290 27.57 -15.46 -14.01
CA ALA A 290 26.54 -14.83 -14.84
C ALA A 290 27.11 -14.18 -16.10
N ASP A 291 28.43 -13.88 -16.11
CA ASP A 291 29.18 -13.35 -17.26
C ASP A 291 28.60 -12.02 -17.75
N LEU A 292 28.22 -11.19 -16.80
CA LEU A 292 27.62 -9.90 -17.10
C LEU A 292 28.62 -8.90 -17.63
N ASN A 293 28.15 -8.03 -18.51
CA ASN A 293 28.95 -6.91 -19.00
C ASN A 293 29.12 -5.85 -17.88
N THR A 294 30.17 -5.99 -17.09
CA THR A 294 30.45 -5.11 -15.95
C THR A 294 30.81 -3.67 -16.35
N SER A 295 31.12 -3.42 -17.61
CA SER A 295 31.32 -2.05 -18.11
C SER A 295 30.00 -1.26 -18.19
N ALA A 296 28.87 -1.95 -18.16
CA ALA A 296 27.54 -1.36 -18.15
C ALA A 296 27.03 -1.01 -16.75
N LEU A 297 27.80 -1.33 -15.69
CA LEU A 297 27.45 -0.97 -14.31
C LEU A 297 27.36 0.55 -14.16
N THR A 298 26.28 1.02 -13.58
CA THR A 298 26.14 2.42 -13.17
C THR A 298 27.09 2.74 -12.00
N PRO A 299 27.40 4.00 -11.71
CA PRO A 299 28.13 4.37 -10.51
C PRO A 299 27.51 3.77 -9.25
N ARG A 300 26.21 3.76 -9.16
CA ARG A 300 25.45 3.19 -8.07
C ARG A 300 25.54 1.67 -7.96
N ASP A 301 25.50 0.94 -9.07
CA ASP A 301 25.74 -0.49 -9.09
C ASP A 301 27.15 -0.84 -8.56
N LYS A 302 28.12 0.10 -8.67
CA LYS A 302 29.50 -0.08 -8.21
C LYS A 302 29.71 0.19 -6.73
N GLU A 303 28.85 1.01 -6.10
CA GLU A 303 28.96 1.34 -4.67
C GLU A 303 28.58 0.14 -3.79
N GLU A 304 27.66 -0.69 -4.23
CA GLU A 304 27.45 -1.97 -3.59
C GLU A 304 28.54 -2.93 -4.08
N ASP A 305 29.20 -3.61 -3.14
CA ASP A 305 30.25 -4.61 -3.34
C ASP A 305 29.72 -5.81 -4.19
N LEU A 306 29.16 -5.49 -5.36
CA LEU A 306 28.64 -6.41 -6.36
C LEU A 306 29.85 -7.16 -6.93
N LYS A 307 30.19 -8.26 -6.26
CA LYS A 307 31.15 -9.23 -6.75
C LYS A 307 30.59 -9.87 -8.00
N THR A 308 30.94 -9.32 -9.05
CA THR A 308 30.46 -9.21 -10.40
C THR A 308 30.11 -10.50 -11.15
N ASP A 309 30.39 -11.67 -10.62
CA ASP A 309 30.12 -12.93 -11.32
C ASP A 309 28.95 -13.73 -10.77
N THR A 310 28.31 -13.25 -9.70
CA THR A 310 27.23 -14.00 -9.05
C THR A 310 26.06 -13.10 -8.69
N ILE A 311 24.92 -13.36 -9.26
CA ILE A 311 23.66 -12.71 -8.87
C ILE A 311 23.07 -13.52 -7.72
N VAL A 312 22.66 -12.87 -6.62
CA VAL A 312 22.13 -13.55 -5.42
C VAL A 312 20.81 -12.93 -5.01
N SER A 313 19.83 -13.77 -4.60
CA SER A 313 18.56 -13.31 -4.03
C SER A 313 18.74 -12.93 -2.55
N VAL A 314 17.74 -12.20 -2.01
CA VAL A 314 17.52 -12.20 -0.56
C VAL A 314 17.17 -13.61 -0.08
N PRO A 315 17.43 -13.95 1.18
CA PRO A 315 17.00 -15.23 1.74
C PRO A 315 15.46 -15.30 1.82
N PHE A 316 14.93 -16.52 1.71
CA PHE A 316 13.50 -16.82 1.86
C PHE A 316 13.31 -18.17 2.57
N GLU A 317 12.13 -18.36 3.13
CA GLU A 317 11.78 -19.60 3.84
C GLU A 317 11.04 -20.57 2.92
N ILE A 318 11.28 -21.87 3.13
CA ILE A 318 10.43 -22.96 2.64
C ILE A 318 9.90 -23.68 3.88
N GLY A 319 8.59 -23.76 4.02
CA GLY A 319 7.93 -24.41 5.15
C GLY A 319 6.42 -24.39 4.97
N ASP A 320 5.73 -25.36 5.58
CA ASP A 320 4.26 -25.43 5.44
C ASP A 320 3.53 -24.41 6.32
N ASP A 321 4.24 -23.73 7.21
CA ASP A 321 3.76 -22.70 8.15
C ASP A 321 4.13 -21.25 7.73
N VAL A 322 4.81 -21.06 6.61
CA VAL A 322 5.30 -19.73 6.17
C VAL A 322 4.21 -18.67 5.99
N TYR A 323 2.95 -19.09 5.86
CA TYR A 323 1.80 -18.20 5.74
C TYR A 323 1.00 -18.03 7.03
N ASP A 324 1.35 -18.72 8.13
CA ASP A 324 0.59 -18.71 9.38
C ASP A 324 0.62 -17.32 10.03
N GLU A 325 1.79 -16.67 10.06
CA GLU A 325 1.93 -15.29 10.55
C GLU A 325 1.13 -14.32 9.71
N MET A 326 1.22 -14.42 8.38
CA MET A 326 0.45 -13.58 7.46
C MET A 326 -1.06 -13.75 7.64
N LEU A 327 -1.56 -14.99 7.82
CA LEU A 327 -2.97 -15.26 8.09
C LEU A 327 -3.41 -14.61 9.42
N SER A 328 -2.54 -14.70 10.42
CA SER A 328 -2.72 -14.05 11.72
C SER A 328 -2.87 -12.53 11.58
N ASP A 329 -1.94 -11.89 10.90
CA ASP A 329 -1.94 -10.44 10.70
C ASP A 329 -3.13 -9.97 9.87
N MET A 330 -3.47 -10.68 8.80
CA MET A 330 -4.66 -10.39 7.99
C MET A 330 -5.96 -10.53 8.79
N SER A 331 -6.03 -11.52 9.69
CA SER A 331 -7.19 -11.66 10.58
C SER A 331 -7.27 -10.49 11.57
N LYS A 332 -6.12 -10.02 12.04
CA LYS A 332 -5.99 -8.89 12.97
C LYS A 332 -6.33 -7.54 12.33
N TYR A 333 -6.18 -7.42 11.02
CA TYR A 333 -6.57 -6.23 10.26
C TYR A 333 -8.02 -5.82 10.54
N TYR A 334 -8.95 -6.76 10.54
CA TYR A 334 -10.37 -6.49 10.80
C TYR A 334 -10.61 -6.02 12.24
N TYR A 335 -9.89 -6.57 13.21
CA TYR A 335 -9.94 -6.10 14.59
C TYR A 335 -9.55 -4.61 14.70
N TYR A 336 -8.52 -4.18 13.97
CA TYR A 336 -8.12 -2.77 13.95
C TYR A 336 -9.17 -1.85 13.33
N GLN A 337 -10.05 -2.37 12.48
CA GLN A 337 -11.15 -1.62 11.88
C GLN A 337 -12.38 -1.52 12.78
N ARG A 338 -12.42 -2.19 13.93
CA ARG A 338 -13.60 -2.18 14.83
C ARG A 338 -13.95 -0.77 15.26
N GLN A 339 -15.27 -0.47 15.21
CA GLN A 339 -15.88 0.74 15.74
C GLN A 339 -16.62 0.46 17.06
N GLY A 340 -16.92 1.53 17.79
CA GLY A 340 -17.81 1.48 18.95
C GLY A 340 -17.20 0.91 20.22
N ILE A 341 -15.90 0.55 20.22
CA ILE A 341 -15.17 0.06 21.38
C ILE A 341 -13.79 0.70 21.50
N ASP A 342 -13.20 0.58 22.69
CA ASP A 342 -11.78 0.76 22.88
C ASP A 342 -11.04 -0.46 22.29
N LEU A 343 -9.97 -0.26 21.54
CA LEU A 343 -9.05 -1.34 21.20
C LEU A 343 -8.04 -1.49 22.32
N GLU A 344 -8.07 -2.64 23.01
CA GLU A 344 -7.23 -2.91 24.16
C GLU A 344 -5.80 -3.26 23.75
N GLU A 345 -4.82 -2.77 24.52
CA GLU A 345 -3.40 -3.00 24.27
C GLU A 345 -3.02 -4.49 24.17
N LYS A 346 -3.68 -5.35 24.96
CA LYS A 346 -3.42 -6.79 24.93
C LYS A 346 -3.71 -7.47 23.59
N TYR A 347 -4.59 -6.86 22.76
CA TYR A 347 -4.92 -7.34 21.43
C TYR A 347 -4.33 -6.46 20.32
N ALA A 348 -4.31 -5.14 20.55
CA ALA A 348 -3.91 -4.16 19.55
C ALA A 348 -2.43 -3.74 19.65
N GLY A 349 -1.73 -4.09 20.74
CA GLY A 349 -0.36 -3.66 20.97
C GLY A 349 -0.23 -2.13 20.90
N GLU A 350 0.71 -1.65 20.15
CA GLU A 350 0.96 -0.21 19.94
C GLU A 350 -0.17 0.54 19.24
N PHE A 351 -1.08 -0.17 18.56
CA PHE A 351 -2.27 0.40 17.90
C PHE A 351 -3.50 0.47 18.81
N ALA A 352 -3.32 0.27 20.12
CA ALA A 352 -4.40 0.44 21.09
C ALA A 352 -4.97 1.87 21.04
N ARG A 353 -6.29 1.99 21.04
CA ARG A 353 -6.95 3.29 20.95
C ARG A 353 -8.30 3.32 21.65
N LYS A 354 -8.72 4.51 22.05
CA LYS A 354 -10.07 4.74 22.56
C LYS A 354 -11.10 4.70 21.45
N ASN A 355 -12.35 4.45 21.82
CA ASN A 355 -13.48 4.56 20.91
C ASN A 355 -13.52 5.98 20.31
N LEU A 356 -13.38 6.06 18.99
CA LEU A 356 -13.36 7.33 18.27
C LEU A 356 -14.77 7.91 18.06
N HIS A 357 -15.79 7.07 18.06
CA HIS A 357 -17.15 7.45 17.70
C HIS A 357 -18.18 6.94 18.74
N PRO A 358 -18.18 7.48 19.97
CA PRO A 358 -19.08 7.04 21.04
C PRO A 358 -20.55 7.40 20.80
N ASN A 359 -20.84 8.28 19.84
CA ASN A 359 -22.19 8.76 19.54
C ASN A 359 -22.95 7.85 18.55
N ASP A 360 -22.31 6.82 18.03
CA ASP A 360 -22.92 5.86 17.08
C ASP A 360 -24.08 5.05 17.68
N VAL A 361 -24.27 5.15 18.98
CA VAL A 361 -25.41 4.52 19.70
C VAL A 361 -26.74 5.29 19.55
N SER A 362 -26.72 6.49 18.96
CA SER A 362 -27.90 7.34 18.85
C SER A 362 -27.89 8.21 17.60
N VAL A 363 -28.15 7.58 16.46
CA VAL A 363 -28.00 8.17 15.13
C VAL A 363 -29.36 8.40 14.48
N ARG A 364 -29.55 9.54 13.81
CA ARG A 364 -30.76 9.85 13.06
C ARG A 364 -30.62 9.50 11.59
N ARG A 365 -31.75 9.39 10.89
CA ARG A 365 -31.75 9.38 9.42
C ARG A 365 -31.36 10.76 8.88
N TRP A 366 -30.80 10.80 7.70
CA TRP A 366 -30.41 12.06 7.08
C TRP A 366 -31.58 12.99 6.82
N SER A 367 -32.75 12.46 6.43
CA SER A 367 -34.01 13.22 6.28
C SER A 367 -34.48 13.86 7.57
N ASP A 368 -34.18 13.26 8.73
CA ASP A 368 -34.62 13.68 10.05
C ASP A 368 -33.54 14.48 10.83
N ARG A 369 -32.42 14.84 10.20
CA ARG A 369 -31.25 15.42 10.89
C ARG A 369 -31.55 16.68 11.70
N ASP A 370 -32.50 17.50 11.23
CA ASP A 370 -32.88 18.76 11.86
C ASP A 370 -34.02 18.61 12.92
N ASN A 371 -34.56 17.42 13.06
CA ASN A 371 -35.63 17.14 14.02
C ASN A 371 -35.05 16.58 15.33
N PRO A 372 -35.00 17.36 16.42
CA PRO A 372 -34.45 16.90 17.70
C PRO A 372 -35.28 15.77 18.36
N ASN A 373 -36.52 15.57 17.92
CA ASN A 373 -37.43 14.54 18.45
C ASN A 373 -37.54 13.33 17.50
N ALA A 374 -36.71 13.25 16.45
CA ALA A 374 -36.72 12.11 15.55
C ALA A 374 -36.28 10.84 16.26
N GLU A 375 -36.75 9.72 15.75
CA GLU A 375 -36.26 8.40 16.12
C GLU A 375 -34.74 8.30 15.93
N THR A 376 -34.07 7.64 16.85
CA THR A 376 -32.64 7.37 16.78
C THR A 376 -32.36 5.88 16.76
N PHE A 377 -31.30 5.50 16.12
CA PHE A 377 -30.86 4.13 15.88
C PHE A 377 -29.49 3.91 16.48
N ASP A 378 -29.25 2.75 17.06
CA ASP A 378 -27.92 2.29 17.44
C ASP A 378 -27.27 1.67 16.20
N VAL A 379 -26.21 2.30 15.71
CA VAL A 379 -25.35 1.78 14.62
C VAL A 379 -23.92 1.56 15.11
N SER A 380 -23.74 1.44 16.43
CA SER A 380 -22.43 1.07 17.00
C SER A 380 -22.00 -0.32 16.58
N GLN A 381 -20.74 -0.66 16.76
CA GLN A 381 -20.07 -1.85 16.24
C GLN A 381 -19.79 -1.78 14.75
N GLY A 382 -19.29 -2.87 14.18
CA GLY A 382 -18.89 -2.97 12.81
C GLY A 382 -17.47 -2.44 12.56
N TRP A 383 -17.10 -2.40 11.30
CA TRP A 383 -15.78 -1.97 10.83
C TRP A 383 -15.85 -0.60 10.16
N TYR A 384 -14.73 0.13 10.21
CA TYR A 384 -14.52 1.27 9.34
C TYR A 384 -14.30 0.79 7.90
N ASP A 385 -14.96 1.42 6.93
CA ASP A 385 -14.74 1.11 5.53
C ASP A 385 -13.46 1.79 5.01
N ALA A 386 -13.37 3.10 5.19
CA ALA A 386 -12.24 3.92 4.75
C ALA A 386 -12.01 5.11 5.69
N GLY A 387 -11.21 6.08 5.25
CA GLY A 387 -10.91 7.29 6.02
C GLY A 387 -12.09 8.24 6.23
N ASP A 388 -13.24 7.97 5.64
CA ASP A 388 -14.51 8.67 5.88
C ASP A 388 -15.29 8.12 7.09
N TYR A 389 -14.82 7.02 7.66
CA TYR A 389 -15.43 6.31 8.81
C TYR A 389 -16.87 5.83 8.58
N GLY A 390 -17.31 5.79 7.33
CA GLY A 390 -18.63 5.30 6.95
C GLY A 390 -18.79 3.79 7.18
N LYS A 391 -20.05 3.35 7.32
CA LYS A 391 -20.43 1.94 7.44
C LYS A 391 -21.33 1.61 6.26
N TYR A 392 -20.77 0.93 5.29
CA TYR A 392 -21.45 0.63 4.02
C TYR A 392 -21.84 -0.84 3.97
N VAL A 393 -23.13 -1.11 3.82
CA VAL A 393 -23.67 -2.48 3.89
C VAL A 393 -23.12 -3.39 2.79
N SER A 394 -22.97 -2.91 1.56
CA SER A 394 -22.54 -3.75 0.45
C SER A 394 -21.08 -4.21 0.57
N PRO A 395 -20.07 -3.35 0.77
CA PRO A 395 -18.69 -3.79 0.94
C PRO A 395 -18.50 -4.60 2.23
N ALA A 396 -19.18 -4.23 3.33
CA ALA A 396 -19.15 -5.00 4.57
C ALA A 396 -19.69 -6.41 4.39
N ALA A 397 -20.84 -6.56 3.75
CA ALA A 397 -21.44 -7.87 3.46
C ALA A 397 -20.54 -8.73 2.55
N THR A 398 -19.87 -8.10 1.57
CA THR A 398 -18.90 -8.80 0.70
C THR A 398 -17.66 -9.27 1.49
N SER A 399 -17.16 -8.46 2.40
CA SER A 399 -16.05 -8.82 3.27
C SER A 399 -16.42 -9.99 4.18
N VAL A 400 -17.59 -9.95 4.80
CA VAL A 400 -18.14 -11.04 5.62
C VAL A 400 -18.28 -12.32 4.80
N GLU A 401 -18.83 -12.25 3.58
CA GLU A 401 -19.00 -13.40 2.69
C GLU A 401 -17.64 -14.05 2.36
N ASN A 402 -16.64 -13.23 2.02
CA ASN A 402 -15.30 -13.72 1.70
C ASN A 402 -14.62 -14.38 2.89
N LEU A 403 -14.71 -13.80 4.08
CA LEU A 403 -14.15 -14.39 5.30
C LEU A 403 -14.84 -15.71 5.69
N LEU A 404 -16.17 -15.76 5.59
CA LEU A 404 -16.93 -17.00 5.82
C LEU A 404 -16.56 -18.09 4.82
N LEU A 405 -16.42 -17.72 3.54
CA LEU A 405 -16.00 -18.65 2.49
C LEU A 405 -14.58 -19.16 2.73
N ALA A 406 -13.65 -18.27 3.11
CA ALA A 406 -12.29 -18.65 3.46
C ALA A 406 -12.27 -19.62 4.65
N TYR A 407 -13.04 -19.34 5.70
CA TYR A 407 -13.17 -20.24 6.84
C TYR A 407 -13.81 -21.58 6.46
N GLU A 408 -14.85 -21.59 5.62
CA GLU A 408 -15.51 -22.83 5.16
C GLU A 408 -14.56 -23.71 4.34
N LEU A 409 -13.72 -23.10 3.52
CA LEU A 409 -12.77 -23.83 2.68
C LEU A 409 -11.53 -24.31 3.46
N PHE A 410 -11.08 -23.54 4.46
CA PHE A 410 -9.83 -23.79 5.19
C PHE A 410 -10.00 -23.71 6.71
N PRO A 411 -10.97 -24.44 7.30
CA PRO A 411 -11.29 -24.30 8.73
C PRO A 411 -10.13 -24.69 9.66
N GLN A 412 -9.24 -25.56 9.19
CA GLN A 412 -8.12 -26.02 10.02
C GLN A 412 -7.04 -24.94 10.16
N GLU A 413 -6.80 -24.14 9.13
CA GLU A 413 -5.83 -23.06 9.17
C GLU A 413 -6.28 -21.97 10.15
N PHE A 414 -7.55 -21.57 10.09
CA PHE A 414 -8.10 -20.60 11.06
C PHE A 414 -8.14 -21.13 12.50
N ARG A 415 -8.18 -22.44 12.71
CA ARG A 415 -8.13 -23.05 14.05
C ARG A 415 -6.72 -23.08 14.64
N LYS A 416 -5.68 -22.92 13.84
CA LYS A 416 -4.29 -22.77 14.31
C LYS A 416 -4.02 -21.38 14.88
N LEU A 417 -4.82 -20.37 14.50
CA LEU A 417 -4.66 -19.02 15.03
C LEU A 417 -4.76 -19.00 16.54
N ASP A 418 -3.93 -18.20 17.19
CA ASP A 418 -4.01 -17.97 18.64
C ASP A 418 -5.43 -17.49 19.00
N PRO A 419 -6.15 -18.19 19.86
CA PRO A 419 -7.50 -17.78 20.29
C PRO A 419 -7.52 -16.42 21.01
N ASN A 420 -6.36 -15.90 21.40
CA ASN A 420 -6.20 -14.58 22.02
C ASN A 420 -5.76 -13.48 21.03
N ILE A 421 -5.63 -13.81 19.74
CA ILE A 421 -5.21 -12.83 18.74
C ILE A 421 -6.24 -11.71 18.57
N LEU A 422 -7.51 -12.04 18.79
CA LEU A 422 -8.65 -11.15 18.70
C LEU A 422 -9.44 -11.19 20.02
N GLU A 423 -10.08 -10.06 20.35
CA GLU A 423 -11.06 -10.05 21.40
C GLU A 423 -12.28 -10.86 20.97
N THR A 424 -12.48 -12.01 21.60
CA THR A 424 -13.62 -12.88 21.30
C THR A 424 -14.75 -12.63 22.26
N ASP A 425 -15.98 -12.73 21.78
CA ASP A 425 -17.16 -12.72 22.64
C ASP A 425 -17.25 -14.04 23.41
N LYS A 426 -16.73 -14.05 24.62
CA LYS A 426 -16.79 -15.17 25.55
C LYS A 426 -17.99 -15.09 26.50
N THR A 427 -18.95 -14.18 26.24
CA THR A 427 -20.07 -13.94 27.15
C THR A 427 -21.11 -15.05 27.13
N SER A 428 -21.03 -15.97 26.14
CA SER A 428 -21.89 -17.15 26.13
C SER A 428 -21.07 -18.41 25.86
N ASP A 429 -21.39 -19.49 26.59
CA ASP A 429 -20.80 -20.83 26.40
C ASP A 429 -20.95 -21.35 24.96
N ARG A 430 -21.92 -20.82 24.23
CA ARG A 430 -22.19 -21.19 22.83
C ARG A 430 -21.07 -20.80 21.86
N TYR A 431 -20.31 -19.74 22.18
CA TYR A 431 -19.27 -19.19 21.31
C TYR A 431 -17.87 -19.33 21.91
N SER A 432 -17.73 -19.89 23.12
CA SER A 432 -16.46 -19.99 23.83
C SER A 432 -15.37 -20.74 23.06
N ASP A 433 -15.78 -21.71 22.23
CA ASP A 433 -14.89 -22.58 21.45
C ASP A 433 -14.85 -22.21 19.96
N SER A 434 -15.48 -21.09 19.58
CA SER A 434 -15.46 -20.62 18.18
C SER A 434 -14.09 -20.05 17.84
N PRO A 435 -13.56 -20.32 16.65
CA PRO A 435 -12.36 -19.66 16.16
C PRO A 435 -12.51 -18.14 16.20
N ALA A 436 -11.41 -17.46 16.52
CA ALA A 436 -11.40 -16.00 16.70
C ALA A 436 -11.97 -15.25 15.50
N ILE A 437 -11.69 -15.72 14.27
CA ILE A 437 -12.22 -15.10 13.04
C ILE A 437 -13.75 -15.09 12.97
N LEU A 438 -14.43 -16.12 13.51
CA LEU A 438 -15.91 -16.14 13.53
C LEU A 438 -16.48 -15.10 14.50
N SER A 439 -15.78 -14.82 15.60
CA SER A 439 -16.15 -13.73 16.50
C SER A 439 -15.97 -12.37 15.85
N GLU A 440 -14.92 -12.20 15.04
CA GLU A 440 -14.70 -11.00 14.27
C GLU A 440 -15.77 -10.78 13.21
N ILE A 441 -16.12 -11.82 12.45
CA ILE A 441 -17.21 -11.79 11.47
C ILE A 441 -18.53 -11.45 12.14
N LYS A 442 -18.78 -12.03 13.32
CA LYS A 442 -20.00 -11.74 14.08
C LYS A 442 -20.09 -10.27 14.50
N TRP A 443 -18.96 -9.64 14.83
CA TRP A 443 -18.90 -8.21 15.17
C TRP A 443 -19.46 -7.33 14.06
N GLU A 444 -19.13 -7.64 12.80
CA GLU A 444 -19.66 -6.94 11.63
C GLU A 444 -21.13 -7.30 11.37
N LEU A 445 -21.49 -8.58 11.44
CA LEU A 445 -22.85 -9.04 11.23
C LEU A 445 -23.84 -8.40 12.21
N ASP A 446 -23.44 -8.23 13.48
CA ASP A 446 -24.26 -7.60 14.50
C ASP A 446 -24.54 -6.13 14.15
N MET A 447 -23.61 -5.41 13.54
CA MET A 447 -23.80 -4.06 13.04
C MET A 447 -24.71 -4.06 11.79
N LEU A 448 -24.47 -4.94 10.83
CA LEU A 448 -25.31 -5.04 9.63
C LEU A 448 -26.78 -5.26 9.98
N LEU A 449 -27.06 -6.09 10.99
CA LEU A 449 -28.43 -6.32 11.47
C LEU A 449 -29.07 -5.07 12.06
N LYS A 450 -28.30 -4.11 12.57
CA LYS A 450 -28.82 -2.84 13.08
C LYS A 450 -29.25 -1.88 11.96
N LEU A 451 -28.76 -2.11 10.74
CA LEU A 451 -29.16 -1.37 9.54
C LEU A 451 -30.32 -2.02 8.79
N GLU A 452 -30.90 -3.12 9.29
CA GLU A 452 -32.16 -3.67 8.77
C GLU A 452 -33.29 -2.63 8.94
N HIS A 453 -34.10 -2.47 7.89
CA HIS A 453 -35.23 -1.53 7.96
C HIS A 453 -36.22 -1.94 9.07
N PRO A 454 -36.81 -0.98 9.80
CA PRO A 454 -37.73 -1.27 10.91
C PRO A 454 -38.90 -2.18 10.55
N ASP A 455 -39.38 -2.14 9.32
CA ASP A 455 -40.48 -2.99 8.84
C ASP A 455 -40.10 -4.47 8.71
N LYS A 456 -38.79 -4.78 8.83
CA LYS A 456 -38.23 -6.15 8.74
C LYS A 456 -38.69 -6.93 7.52
N ASP A 457 -38.81 -6.24 6.40
CA ASP A 457 -39.20 -6.80 5.10
C ASP A 457 -37.98 -7.38 4.34
N GLY A 458 -36.82 -7.38 4.97
CA GLY A 458 -35.54 -7.82 4.38
C GLY A 458 -34.75 -6.71 3.68
N SER A 459 -35.28 -5.49 3.68
CA SER A 459 -34.53 -4.34 3.19
C SER A 459 -33.54 -3.81 4.24
N PHE A 460 -32.47 -3.18 3.78
CA PHE A 460 -31.43 -2.59 4.62
C PHE A 460 -31.15 -1.17 4.17
N TYR A 461 -30.90 -0.27 5.10
CA TYR A 461 -30.28 1.01 4.77
C TYR A 461 -28.92 0.78 4.11
N VAL A 462 -28.59 1.56 3.09
CA VAL A 462 -27.34 1.34 2.32
C VAL A 462 -26.10 1.65 3.12
N ALA A 463 -26.19 2.60 4.07
CA ALA A 463 -25.06 3.01 4.89
C ALA A 463 -25.48 3.81 6.13
N ALA A 464 -24.59 3.86 7.11
CA ALA A 464 -24.49 4.95 8.08
C ALA A 464 -23.22 5.72 7.80
N ASN A 465 -23.31 7.02 7.49
CA ASN A 465 -22.22 7.79 6.94
C ASN A 465 -21.98 9.10 7.70
N TYR A 466 -20.71 9.56 7.76
CA TYR A 466 -20.33 10.82 8.41
C TYR A 466 -20.50 12.00 7.45
N LYS A 467 -21.19 13.04 7.93
CA LYS A 467 -21.32 14.34 7.26
C LYS A 467 -21.08 15.43 8.31
N ASP A 468 -20.13 16.29 8.04
CA ASP A 468 -19.76 17.41 8.94
C ASP A 468 -19.47 16.97 10.40
N GLY A 469 -18.82 15.81 10.55
CA GLY A 469 -18.45 15.26 11.86
C GLY A 469 -19.58 14.57 12.64
N THR A 470 -20.74 14.38 12.00
CA THR A 470 -21.89 13.68 12.58
C THR A 470 -22.29 12.51 11.69
N ILE A 471 -22.56 11.36 12.31
CA ILE A 471 -23.04 10.18 11.60
C ILE A 471 -24.56 10.24 11.39
N TYR A 472 -25.01 9.80 10.22
CA TYR A 472 -26.42 9.69 9.84
C TYR A 472 -26.65 8.39 9.08
N ILE A 473 -27.83 7.79 9.24
CA ILE A 473 -28.28 6.71 8.37
C ILE A 473 -28.74 7.32 7.04
N GLU A 474 -28.23 6.80 5.94
CA GLU A 474 -28.67 7.16 4.59
C GLU A 474 -30.11 6.67 4.36
N ASP A 475 -30.98 7.54 3.78
CA ASP A 475 -32.38 7.21 3.54
C ASP A 475 -32.60 6.17 2.42
N THR A 476 -31.57 5.88 1.62
CA THR A 476 -31.63 4.90 0.54
C THR A 476 -31.63 3.48 1.11
N LEU A 477 -32.42 2.60 0.50
CA LEU A 477 -32.54 1.20 0.88
C LEU A 477 -32.05 0.27 -0.23
N TYR A 478 -31.40 -0.83 0.15
CA TYR A 478 -31.33 -2.02 -0.68
C TYR A 478 -32.61 -2.83 -0.49
N SER A 479 -33.33 -3.11 -1.58
CA SER A 479 -34.46 -4.04 -1.57
C SER A 479 -33.97 -5.45 -1.90
N THR A 480 -34.61 -6.44 -1.29
CA THR A 480 -34.41 -7.86 -1.62
C THR A 480 -35.04 -8.23 -2.98
#